data_70dd2f49d09818ca732499a77c1836ee
#
_entry.id   70dd2f49d09818ca732499a77c1836ee
#
_cell.length_a   1.000
_cell.length_b   1.000
_cell.length_c   1.000
_cell.angle_alpha   90.00
_cell.angle_beta   90.00
_cell.angle_gamma   90.00
#
_symmetry.space_group_name_H-M   'P 1'
#
loop_
_entity.id
_entity.type
_entity.pdbx_description
1 polymer ?
#
loop_
_entity_poly.entity_id
_entity_poly.type
_entity_poly.pdbx_seq_one_letter_code
_entity_poly.pdbx_strand_id
1 'polypeptide(L)'
;MKYNCPMIVVSDMEKTVEFYKNVLGLDVIQDFGANKTLTGGISLQTEESYKEFIGKDKISYGGDNFELYFEEDEIDAFFEKLKEFNVELVHPVQEHSWGQRAVRFYDPDRNIIEVGESLQAVCVRFSESGMNANEIAERMDVPTEMVENCLFDLDRR
;
A
#
# COMPACT_ATOMS: atom_id res chain seq x y z
N MET A 1 -9.92 24.98 -2.95
CA MET A 1 -9.16 23.89 -3.57
C MET A 1 -9.55 22.59 -2.88
N LYS A 2 -9.70 21.49 -3.61
CA LYS A 2 -10.02 20.15 -3.05
C LYS A 2 -9.00 19.17 -3.63
N TYR A 3 -8.30 18.42 -2.75
CA TYR A 3 -7.51 17.27 -3.19
C TYR A 3 -8.46 16.18 -3.71
N ASN A 4 -8.08 15.50 -4.80
CA ASN A 4 -8.89 14.43 -5.40
C ASN A 4 -8.22 13.06 -5.26
N CYS A 5 -7.09 12.88 -5.93
CA CYS A 5 -6.37 11.59 -5.95
C CYS A 5 -4.92 11.78 -6.40
N PRO A 6 -4.02 10.84 -6.10
CA PRO A 6 -2.74 10.76 -6.80
C PRO A 6 -2.97 10.32 -8.24
N MET A 7 -2.14 10.79 -9.17
CA MET A 7 -2.10 10.33 -10.55
C MET A 7 -0.73 9.72 -10.84
N ILE A 8 -0.73 8.49 -11.31
CA ILE A 8 0.47 7.73 -11.67
C ILE A 8 0.52 7.63 -13.18
N VAL A 9 1.66 8.00 -13.76
CA VAL A 9 1.91 7.82 -15.20
C VAL A 9 2.43 6.42 -15.44
N VAL A 10 1.84 5.71 -16.40
CA VAL A 10 2.14 4.32 -16.67
C VAL A 10 2.63 4.13 -18.11
N SER A 11 3.66 3.30 -18.27
CA SER A 11 4.21 2.95 -19.58
C SER A 11 3.33 1.96 -20.35
N ASP A 12 2.62 1.09 -19.61
CA ASP A 12 1.69 0.10 -20.14
C ASP A 12 0.44 0.04 -19.24
N MET A 13 -0.67 0.61 -19.72
CA MET A 13 -1.92 0.72 -18.96
C MET A 13 -2.49 -0.65 -18.60
N GLU A 14 -2.53 -1.59 -19.53
CA GLU A 14 -3.17 -2.88 -19.31
C GLU A 14 -2.35 -3.74 -18.33
N LYS A 15 -1.04 -3.76 -18.49
CA LYS A 15 -0.13 -4.44 -17.58
C LYS A 15 -0.23 -3.88 -16.16
N THR A 16 -0.32 -2.56 -16.03
CA THR A 16 -0.43 -1.91 -14.72
C THR A 16 -1.77 -2.18 -14.08
N VAL A 17 -2.88 -2.09 -14.82
CA VAL A 17 -4.21 -2.45 -14.32
C VAL A 17 -4.27 -3.90 -13.85
N GLU A 18 -3.73 -4.83 -14.64
CA GLU A 18 -3.65 -6.25 -14.27
C GLU A 18 -2.85 -6.46 -12.99
N PHE A 19 -1.72 -5.79 -12.84
CA PHE A 19 -0.90 -5.83 -11.63
C PHE A 19 -1.67 -5.34 -10.40
N TYR A 20 -2.24 -4.14 -10.46
CA TYR A 20 -2.98 -3.56 -9.33
C TYR A 20 -4.21 -4.38 -8.95
N LYS A 21 -4.87 -4.99 -9.94
CA LYS A 21 -5.99 -5.92 -9.70
C LYS A 21 -5.54 -7.20 -9.02
N ASN A 22 -4.55 -7.89 -9.60
CA ASN A 22 -4.15 -9.23 -9.14
C ASN A 22 -3.35 -9.18 -7.84
N VAL A 23 -2.51 -8.17 -7.64
CA VAL A 23 -1.65 -8.05 -6.46
C VAL A 23 -2.38 -7.34 -5.31
N LEU A 24 -3.00 -6.20 -5.60
CA LEU A 24 -3.60 -5.32 -4.58
C LEU A 24 -5.13 -5.41 -4.51
N GLY A 25 -5.79 -6.14 -5.41
CA GLY A 25 -7.25 -6.27 -5.42
C GLY A 25 -8.00 -5.01 -5.86
N LEU A 26 -7.34 -4.10 -6.59
CA LEU A 26 -7.94 -2.85 -7.05
C LEU A 26 -8.61 -3.03 -8.41
N ASP A 27 -9.88 -2.70 -8.50
CA ASP A 27 -10.66 -2.73 -9.74
C ASP A 27 -10.75 -1.35 -10.40
N VAL A 28 -10.86 -1.33 -11.73
CA VAL A 28 -11.15 -0.10 -12.48
C VAL A 28 -12.59 0.32 -12.23
N ILE A 29 -12.79 1.54 -11.71
CA ILE A 29 -14.11 2.13 -11.44
C ILE A 29 -14.50 3.23 -12.45
N GLN A 30 -13.52 3.81 -13.14
CA GLN A 30 -13.73 4.74 -14.25
C GLN A 30 -12.71 4.48 -15.34
N ASP A 31 -13.14 4.49 -16.60
CA ASP A 31 -12.29 4.27 -17.77
C ASP A 31 -12.59 5.34 -18.85
N PHE A 32 -11.58 6.17 -19.12
CA PHE A 32 -11.59 7.19 -20.16
C PHE A 32 -10.55 6.89 -21.26
N GLY A 33 -10.14 5.63 -21.41
CA GLY A 33 -9.10 5.20 -22.33
C GLY A 33 -7.70 5.55 -21.82
N ALA A 34 -7.24 6.76 -22.09
CA ALA A 34 -5.93 7.23 -21.64
C ALA A 34 -5.82 7.47 -20.13
N ASN A 35 -6.94 7.56 -19.42
CA ASN A 35 -7.00 7.70 -17.97
C ASN A 35 -7.95 6.66 -17.40
N LYS A 36 -7.52 5.95 -16.34
CA LYS A 36 -8.35 5.02 -15.58
C LYS A 36 -8.24 5.33 -14.09
N THR A 37 -9.37 5.23 -13.38
CA THR A 37 -9.39 5.37 -11.91
C THR A 37 -9.67 4.01 -11.28
N LEU A 38 -8.83 3.65 -10.31
CA LEU A 38 -8.96 2.41 -9.54
C LEU A 38 -9.74 2.64 -8.24
N THR A 39 -10.27 1.56 -7.67
CA THR A 39 -10.77 1.56 -6.27
C THR A 39 -9.66 2.09 -5.35
N GLY A 40 -10.05 2.76 -4.25
CA GLY A 40 -9.07 3.47 -3.39
C GLY A 40 -8.67 4.85 -3.90
N GLY A 41 -9.12 5.25 -5.12
CA GLY A 41 -8.92 6.61 -5.62
C GLY A 41 -7.55 6.86 -6.24
N ILE A 42 -6.90 5.85 -6.78
CA ILE A 42 -5.67 6.00 -7.57
C ILE A 42 -6.05 6.20 -9.04
N SER A 43 -5.49 7.22 -9.69
CA SER A 43 -5.67 7.47 -11.11
C SER A 43 -4.43 7.07 -11.89
N LEU A 44 -4.62 6.30 -12.97
CA LEU A 44 -3.57 5.93 -13.91
C LEU A 44 -3.70 6.77 -15.18
N GLN A 45 -2.58 7.25 -15.73
CA GLN A 45 -2.53 8.04 -16.95
C GLN A 45 -1.50 7.46 -17.90
N THR A 46 -1.86 7.31 -19.18
CA THR A 46 -0.88 6.85 -20.18
C THR A 46 0.26 7.84 -20.34
N GLU A 47 1.48 7.32 -20.54
CA GLU A 47 2.68 8.14 -20.80
C GLU A 47 2.48 9.10 -21.98
N GLU A 48 1.88 8.61 -23.07
CA GLU A 48 1.67 9.39 -24.29
C GLU A 48 0.89 10.67 -24.00
N SER A 49 -0.30 10.56 -23.42
CA SER A 49 -1.13 11.72 -23.10
C SER A 49 -0.53 12.63 -22.03
N TYR A 50 0.17 12.04 -21.06
CA TYR A 50 0.80 12.83 -20.01
C TYR A 50 1.97 13.68 -20.52
N LYS A 51 2.77 13.16 -21.46
CA LYS A 51 3.82 13.93 -22.15
C LYS A 51 3.27 15.20 -22.79
N GLU A 52 2.13 15.08 -23.47
CA GLU A 52 1.45 16.22 -24.06
C GLU A 52 1.03 17.26 -23.00
N PHE A 53 0.46 16.81 -21.87
CA PHE A 53 -0.02 17.69 -20.81
C PHE A 53 1.09 18.52 -20.17
N ILE A 54 2.29 17.94 -20.00
CA ILE A 54 3.40 18.64 -19.35
C ILE A 54 4.43 19.21 -20.33
N GLY A 55 4.23 19.00 -21.65
CA GLY A 55 5.14 19.49 -22.70
C GLY A 55 6.54 18.89 -22.64
N LYS A 56 6.65 17.58 -22.33
CA LYS A 56 7.92 16.85 -22.26
C LYS A 56 7.95 15.66 -23.20
N ASP A 57 9.12 15.37 -23.76
CA ASP A 57 9.32 14.23 -24.66
C ASP A 57 9.56 12.89 -23.91
N LYS A 58 9.95 12.97 -22.65
CA LYS A 58 10.32 11.79 -21.84
C LYS A 58 9.78 11.90 -20.42
N ILE A 59 9.35 10.74 -19.88
CA ILE A 59 9.00 10.56 -18.49
C ILE A 59 10.14 9.80 -17.80
N SER A 60 10.43 10.16 -16.55
CA SER A 60 11.35 9.41 -15.68
C SER A 60 10.52 8.56 -14.72
N TYR A 61 10.80 7.27 -14.72
CA TYR A 61 10.18 6.30 -13.82
C TYR A 61 11.14 5.91 -12.66
N GLY A 62 10.62 5.28 -11.62
CA GLY A 62 11.42 4.70 -10.56
C GLY A 62 12.01 5.72 -9.59
N GLY A 63 11.23 6.73 -9.20
CA GLY A 63 11.64 7.68 -8.16
C GLY A 63 11.54 7.08 -6.75
N ASP A 64 12.56 7.29 -5.90
CA ASP A 64 12.61 6.80 -4.52
C ASP A 64 12.00 7.78 -3.49
N ASN A 65 11.35 8.82 -3.95
CA ASN A 65 10.84 9.93 -3.13
C ASN A 65 9.33 9.92 -2.94
N PHE A 66 8.68 8.85 -3.35
CA PHE A 66 7.23 8.66 -3.26
C PHE A 66 6.92 7.17 -3.12
N GLU A 67 5.95 6.83 -2.30
CA GLU A 67 5.37 5.50 -2.22
C GLU A 67 3.85 5.56 -2.06
N LEU A 68 3.18 4.50 -2.50
CA LEU A 68 1.78 4.23 -2.17
C LEU A 68 1.75 3.33 -0.95
N TYR A 69 1.04 3.77 0.09
CA TYR A 69 0.88 3.00 1.33
C TYR A 69 -0.49 2.32 1.37
N PHE A 70 -0.47 1.02 1.72
CA PHE A 70 -1.64 0.19 1.95
C PHE A 70 -1.53 -0.53 3.29
N GLU A 71 -2.66 -0.90 3.87
CA GLU A 71 -2.72 -1.72 5.08
C GLU A 71 -3.28 -3.11 4.76
N GLU A 72 -2.70 -4.13 5.42
CA GLU A 72 -3.09 -5.53 5.30
C GLU A 72 -2.98 -6.20 6.68
N ASP A 73 -4.06 -6.83 7.14
CA ASP A 73 -4.07 -7.50 8.44
C ASP A 73 -3.30 -8.83 8.41
N GLU A 74 -3.31 -9.53 7.25
CA GLU A 74 -2.68 -10.82 7.05
C GLU A 74 -1.36 -10.68 6.24
N ILE A 75 -0.41 -9.91 6.77
CA ILE A 75 0.82 -9.54 6.06
C ILE A 75 1.64 -10.76 5.58
N ASP A 76 1.63 -11.87 6.32
CA ASP A 76 2.36 -13.08 5.93
C ASP A 76 1.71 -13.76 4.71
N ALA A 77 0.38 -13.85 4.67
CA ALA A 77 -0.37 -14.37 3.52
C ALA A 77 -0.20 -13.46 2.30
N PHE A 78 -0.20 -12.15 2.48
CA PHE A 78 0.07 -11.19 1.42
C PHE A 78 1.50 -11.36 0.87
N PHE A 79 2.49 -11.58 1.72
CA PHE A 79 3.87 -11.79 1.29
C PHE A 79 4.03 -13.08 0.45
N GLU A 80 3.35 -14.18 0.80
CA GLU A 80 3.33 -15.37 -0.04
C GLU A 80 2.69 -15.09 -1.41
N LYS A 81 1.61 -14.31 -1.47
CA LYS A 81 1.01 -13.85 -2.72
C LYS A 81 1.99 -13.07 -3.60
N LEU A 82 2.81 -12.17 -3.04
CA LEU A 82 3.84 -11.44 -3.80
C LEU A 82 4.83 -12.41 -4.47
N LYS A 83 5.20 -13.51 -3.80
CA LYS A 83 6.09 -14.54 -4.36
C LYS A 83 5.43 -15.28 -5.52
N GLU A 84 4.13 -15.61 -5.42
CA GLU A 84 3.38 -16.28 -6.49
C GLU A 84 3.35 -15.45 -7.78
N PHE A 85 3.24 -14.10 -7.65
CA PHE A 85 3.25 -13.19 -8.79
C PHE A 85 4.66 -12.75 -9.21
N ASN A 86 5.73 -13.29 -8.63
CA ASN A 86 7.11 -12.91 -8.92
C ASN A 86 7.36 -11.39 -8.85
N VAL A 87 6.78 -10.71 -7.86
CA VAL A 87 6.91 -9.27 -7.70
C VAL A 87 8.33 -8.92 -7.26
N GLU A 88 8.94 -7.92 -7.88
CA GLU A 88 10.27 -7.41 -7.49
C GLU A 88 10.17 -6.66 -6.16
N LEU A 89 10.90 -7.13 -5.15
CA LEU A 89 10.90 -6.53 -3.81
C LEU A 89 11.95 -5.43 -3.68
N VAL A 90 11.63 -4.36 -2.98
CA VAL A 90 12.62 -3.45 -2.38
C VAL A 90 13.27 -4.13 -1.18
N HIS A 91 12.44 -4.71 -0.31
CA HIS A 91 12.85 -5.59 0.80
C HIS A 91 11.71 -6.54 1.19
N PRO A 92 12.00 -7.71 1.76
CA PRO A 92 10.99 -8.61 2.32
C PRO A 92 10.31 -7.97 3.54
N VAL A 93 9.36 -8.70 4.14
CA VAL A 93 8.71 -8.26 5.39
C VAL A 93 9.77 -7.94 6.45
N GLN A 94 9.69 -6.74 7.01
CA GLN A 94 10.54 -6.24 8.09
C GLN A 94 9.68 -5.60 9.17
N GLU A 95 10.08 -5.75 10.43
CA GLU A 95 9.44 -5.09 11.56
C GLU A 95 10.17 -3.76 11.86
N HIS A 96 9.40 -2.67 11.88
CA HIS A 96 9.87 -1.36 12.29
C HIS A 96 10.09 -1.27 13.81
N SER A 97 10.80 -0.22 14.25
CA SER A 97 11.10 0.00 15.67
C SER A 97 9.84 0.13 16.54
N TRP A 98 8.73 0.57 15.98
CA TRP A 98 7.42 0.65 16.63
C TRP A 98 6.56 -0.62 16.52
N GLY A 99 7.11 -1.70 15.97
CA GLY A 99 6.49 -3.02 15.95
C GLY A 99 5.65 -3.34 14.72
N GLN A 100 5.32 -2.39 13.87
CA GLN A 100 4.60 -2.65 12.62
C GLN A 100 5.48 -3.42 11.65
N ARG A 101 4.96 -4.48 11.04
CA ARG A 101 5.62 -5.19 9.95
C ARG A 101 5.15 -4.62 8.61
N ALA A 102 6.07 -4.45 7.68
CA ALA A 102 5.78 -3.97 6.34
C ALA A 102 6.66 -4.63 5.29
N VAL A 103 6.16 -4.73 4.06
CA VAL A 103 6.90 -5.12 2.87
C VAL A 103 6.87 -4.00 1.85
N ARG A 104 8.01 -3.77 1.16
CA ARG A 104 8.07 -2.82 0.04
C ARG A 104 8.44 -3.53 -1.23
N PHE A 105 7.75 -3.18 -2.31
CA PHE A 105 7.95 -3.78 -3.63
C PHE A 105 7.68 -2.75 -4.73
N TYR A 106 8.03 -3.10 -5.96
CA TYR A 106 7.83 -2.25 -7.12
C TYR A 106 6.59 -2.64 -7.91
N ASP A 107 5.87 -1.63 -8.40
CA ASP A 107 4.91 -1.80 -9.48
C ASP A 107 5.62 -1.97 -10.85
N PRO A 108 4.89 -2.22 -11.97
CA PRO A 108 5.49 -2.39 -13.30
C PRO A 108 6.35 -1.22 -13.79
N ASP A 109 6.11 -0.01 -13.29
CA ASP A 109 6.85 1.22 -13.64
C ASP A 109 7.85 1.65 -12.56
N ARG A 110 8.12 0.74 -11.59
CA ARG A 110 9.06 0.92 -10.49
C ARG A 110 8.67 2.00 -9.48
N ASN A 111 7.37 2.27 -9.35
CA ASN A 111 6.89 3.02 -8.20
C ASN A 111 6.95 2.11 -6.96
N ILE A 112 7.36 2.67 -5.83
CA ILE A 112 7.41 1.93 -4.57
C ILE A 112 6.00 1.81 -4.00
N ILE A 113 5.64 0.60 -3.60
CA ILE A 113 4.42 0.29 -2.86
C ILE A 113 4.84 -0.29 -1.51
N GLU A 114 4.33 0.29 -0.44
CA GLU A 114 4.40 -0.27 0.90
C GLU A 114 3.06 -0.90 1.27
N VAL A 115 3.12 -2.12 1.78
CA VAL A 115 2.00 -2.75 2.47
C VAL A 115 2.44 -3.06 3.88
N GLY A 116 1.79 -2.42 4.85
CA GLY A 116 2.06 -2.57 6.27
C GLY A 116 0.90 -3.21 7.03
N GLU A 117 1.18 -3.81 8.18
CA GLU A 117 0.12 -4.23 9.11
C GLU A 117 -0.73 -3.01 9.50
N SER A 118 -2.06 -3.19 9.58
CA SER A 118 -2.89 -2.17 10.22
C SER A 118 -2.51 -2.01 11.69
N LEU A 119 -2.78 -0.85 12.27
CA LEU A 119 -2.56 -0.62 13.70
C LEU A 119 -3.28 -1.68 14.56
N GLN A 120 -4.47 -2.09 14.13
CA GLN A 120 -5.25 -3.13 14.80
C GLN A 120 -4.52 -4.48 14.76
N ALA A 121 -4.02 -4.91 13.60
CA ALA A 121 -3.29 -6.16 13.46
C ALA A 121 -2.03 -6.21 14.35
N VAL A 122 -1.30 -5.10 14.47
CA VAL A 122 -0.15 -4.99 15.37
C VAL A 122 -0.56 -5.15 16.83
N CYS A 123 -1.62 -4.46 17.28
CA CYS A 123 -2.14 -4.59 18.65
C CYS A 123 -2.56 -6.02 18.95
N VAL A 124 -3.28 -6.67 18.03
CA VAL A 124 -3.71 -8.08 18.17
C VAL A 124 -2.51 -9.00 18.34
N ARG A 125 -1.56 -8.91 17.42
CA ARG A 125 -0.36 -9.76 17.43
C ARG A 125 0.43 -9.63 18.73
N PHE A 126 0.60 -8.42 19.25
CA PHE A 126 1.28 -8.21 20.53
C PHE A 126 0.46 -8.72 21.72
N SER A 127 -0.86 -8.53 21.71
CA SER A 127 -1.75 -9.07 22.73
C SER A 127 -1.71 -10.61 22.76
N GLU A 128 -1.75 -11.27 21.61
CA GLU A 128 -1.60 -12.71 21.48
C GLU A 128 -0.23 -13.24 21.93
N SER A 129 0.81 -12.41 21.84
CA SER A 129 2.13 -12.71 22.40
C SER A 129 2.21 -12.58 23.92
N GLY A 130 1.14 -12.13 24.59
CA GLY A 130 1.01 -12.00 26.04
C GLY A 130 1.29 -10.59 26.58
N MET A 131 1.47 -9.58 25.73
CA MET A 131 1.65 -8.20 26.17
C MET A 131 0.30 -7.59 26.59
N ASN A 132 0.30 -6.82 27.69
CA ASN A 132 -0.87 -6.02 28.08
C ASN A 132 -0.92 -4.69 27.34
N ALA A 133 -2.06 -3.96 27.42
CA ALA A 133 -2.28 -2.74 26.67
C ALA A 133 -1.21 -1.64 26.92
N ASN A 134 -0.69 -1.53 28.15
CA ASN A 134 0.35 -0.56 28.47
C ASN A 134 1.69 -0.93 27.82
N GLU A 135 2.06 -2.21 27.87
CA GLU A 135 3.29 -2.72 27.21
C GLU A 135 3.23 -2.54 25.68
N ILE A 136 2.06 -2.79 25.09
CA ILE A 136 1.83 -2.56 23.66
C ILE A 136 1.96 -1.07 23.32
N ALA A 137 1.33 -0.20 24.12
CA ALA A 137 1.38 1.25 23.93
C ALA A 137 2.83 1.77 24.00
N GLU A 138 3.61 1.32 24.99
CA GLU A 138 5.03 1.66 25.10
C GLU A 138 5.84 1.15 23.90
N ARG A 139 5.60 -0.12 23.48
CA ARG A 139 6.29 -0.74 22.33
C ARG A 139 6.02 -0.03 21.02
N MET A 140 4.78 0.45 20.82
CA MET A 140 4.34 1.10 19.59
C MET A 140 4.52 2.62 19.61
N ASP A 141 4.89 3.20 20.76
CA ASP A 141 4.98 4.65 20.98
C ASP A 141 3.65 5.38 20.69
N VAL A 142 2.55 4.81 21.21
CA VAL A 142 1.19 5.34 21.04
C VAL A 142 0.48 5.46 22.38
N PRO A 143 -0.61 6.28 22.51
CA PRO A 143 -1.42 6.32 23.71
C PRO A 143 -2.07 4.97 24.04
N THR A 144 -2.11 4.58 25.33
CA THR A 144 -2.75 3.32 25.79
C THR A 144 -4.22 3.25 25.37
N GLU A 145 -4.97 4.36 25.43
CA GLU A 145 -6.37 4.44 24.99
C GLU A 145 -6.55 3.99 23.52
N MET A 146 -5.58 4.29 22.65
CA MET A 146 -5.61 3.85 21.25
C MET A 146 -5.52 2.33 21.17
N VAL A 147 -4.62 1.71 21.93
CA VAL A 147 -4.47 0.25 21.99
C VAL A 147 -5.73 -0.40 22.55
N GLU A 148 -6.29 0.13 23.63
CA GLU A 148 -7.54 -0.35 24.22
C GLU A 148 -8.69 -0.32 23.23
N ASN A 149 -8.82 0.75 22.44
CA ASN A 149 -9.82 0.86 21.38
C ASN A 149 -9.60 -0.19 20.29
N CYS A 150 -8.36 -0.40 19.82
CA CYS A 150 -8.04 -1.41 18.83
C CYS A 150 -8.40 -2.83 19.31
N LEU A 151 -8.14 -3.14 20.58
CA LEU A 151 -8.46 -4.46 21.15
C LEU A 151 -9.96 -4.63 21.43
N PHE A 152 -10.66 -3.57 21.86
CA PHE A 152 -12.10 -3.60 22.11
C PHE A 152 -12.96 -3.84 20.86
N ASP A 153 -12.55 -3.33 19.72
CA ASP A 153 -13.26 -3.52 18.45
C ASP A 153 -13.20 -4.97 17.94
N LEU A 154 -12.27 -5.78 18.47
CA LEU A 154 -12.20 -7.21 18.17
C LEU A 154 -13.30 -8.01 18.86
N ASP A 155 -13.62 -7.69 20.11
CA ASP A 155 -14.62 -8.41 20.90
C ASP A 155 -16.06 -8.24 20.36
N ARG A 156 -16.22 -7.38 19.35
CA ARG A 156 -17.52 -7.05 18.71
C ARG A 156 -17.70 -7.62 17.30
N ARG A 157 -16.68 -8.25 16.74
CA ARG A 157 -16.74 -8.92 15.42
C ARG A 157 -16.98 -10.41 15.61
#